data_1865d414a2f7d8e89eae47a59a5ed91d
#
_entry.id   1865d414a2f7d8e89eae47a59a5ed91d
#
_cell.length_a   1.000
_cell.length_b   1.000
_cell.length_c   1.000
_cell.angle_alpha   90.00
_cell.angle_beta   90.00
_cell.angle_gamma   90.00
#
_symmetry.space_group_name_H-M   'P 1'
#
loop_
_entity.id
_entity.type
_entity.pdbx_description
1 polymer ?
#
loop_
_entity_poly.entity_id
_entity_poly.type
_entity_poly.pdbx_seq_one_letter_code
_entity_poly.pdbx_strand_id
1 'polypeptide(L)'
;MTRPDNVLHWKDVTDLDDSGYPGDDERLGFTAKLSSKLGLFRLGIGHEVLPPGRRTSYPHAELSEEEFVFVLEGTPDLWQDGHLHRLAPGDSVGWPSGTGVAHTIINNTDTDVRLLIVGEPSRRRFKVHYPLHPER
;
A
#
# COMPACT_ATOMS: atom_id res chain seq x y z
N MET A 1 21.95 24.50 8.11
CA MET A 1 22.33 23.12 8.44
C MET A 1 21.55 22.17 7.56
N THR A 2 22.22 21.31 6.86
CA THR A 2 21.57 20.29 6.04
C THR A 2 21.16 19.08 6.90
N ARG A 3 20.08 18.44 6.53
CA ARG A 3 19.65 17.21 7.20
C ARG A 3 20.60 16.06 6.81
N PRO A 4 20.84 15.10 7.71
CA PRO A 4 21.59 13.90 7.34
C PRO A 4 20.90 13.13 6.20
N ASP A 5 21.69 12.39 5.42
CA ASP A 5 21.18 11.61 4.28
C ASP A 5 20.21 10.49 4.68
N ASN A 6 20.24 10.10 5.95
CA ASN A 6 19.34 9.08 6.48
C ASN A 6 18.06 9.66 7.09
N VAL A 7 17.73 10.91 6.76
CA VAL A 7 16.47 11.56 7.16
C VAL A 7 15.83 12.15 5.92
N LEU A 8 14.57 11.81 5.68
CA LEU A 8 13.79 12.39 4.58
C LEU A 8 12.34 12.58 5.01
N HIS A 9 11.66 13.45 4.29
CA HIS A 9 10.22 13.64 4.45
C HIS A 9 9.50 12.98 3.28
N TRP A 10 8.39 12.31 3.54
CA TRP A 10 7.67 11.57 2.49
C TRP A 10 7.25 12.44 1.30
N LYS A 11 6.92 13.72 1.53
CA LYS A 11 6.54 14.66 0.46
C LYS A 11 7.65 14.87 -0.57
N ASP A 12 8.92 14.77 -0.14
CA ASP A 12 10.05 15.03 -1.02
C ASP A 12 10.38 13.83 -1.92
N VAL A 13 9.84 12.67 -1.63
CA VAL A 13 10.15 11.42 -2.34
C VAL A 13 8.89 10.69 -2.84
N THR A 14 7.75 11.35 -2.85
CA THR A 14 6.52 10.79 -3.39
C THR A 14 6.63 10.69 -4.91
N ASP A 15 6.32 9.51 -5.43
CA ASP A 15 6.34 9.26 -6.88
C ASP A 15 5.25 10.07 -7.60
N LEU A 16 5.45 10.28 -8.90
CA LEU A 16 4.46 10.93 -9.74
C LEU A 16 3.17 10.09 -9.80
N ASP A 17 2.07 10.73 -10.19
CA ASP A 17 0.77 10.08 -10.31
C ASP A 17 0.70 9.21 -11.59
N ASP A 18 1.50 8.17 -11.62
CA ASP A 18 1.58 7.23 -12.73
C ASP A 18 1.35 5.78 -12.30
N SER A 19 1.01 5.56 -11.03
CA SER A 19 0.80 4.21 -10.50
C SER A 19 -0.47 3.59 -11.07
N GLY A 20 -0.36 2.34 -11.50
CA GLY A 20 -1.46 1.58 -12.06
C GLY A 20 -0.98 0.25 -12.61
N TYR A 21 -1.92 -0.58 -13.00
CA TYR A 21 -1.61 -1.85 -13.64
C TYR A 21 -1.50 -1.67 -15.16
N PRO A 22 -0.60 -2.39 -15.83
CA PRO A 22 -0.50 -2.32 -17.29
C PRO A 22 -1.83 -2.64 -17.96
N GLY A 23 -2.24 -1.79 -18.92
CA GLY A 23 -3.49 -1.97 -19.65
C GLY A 23 -4.74 -1.49 -18.94
N ASP A 24 -4.61 -0.85 -17.78
CA ASP A 24 -5.71 -0.28 -17.02
C ASP A 24 -5.48 1.22 -16.82
N ASP A 25 -6.53 2.01 -16.95
CA ASP A 25 -6.48 3.46 -16.77
C ASP A 25 -6.65 3.89 -15.31
N GLU A 26 -7.02 2.95 -14.43
CA GLU A 26 -7.21 3.26 -13.01
C GLU A 26 -5.89 3.70 -12.38
N ARG A 27 -5.91 4.87 -11.71
CA ARG A 27 -4.79 5.35 -10.91
C ARG A 27 -4.96 4.90 -9.47
N LEU A 28 -3.89 4.37 -8.90
CA LEU A 28 -3.82 3.93 -7.51
C LEU A 28 -3.37 5.10 -6.62
N GLY A 29 -2.83 4.81 -5.44
CA GLY A 29 -2.35 5.86 -4.55
C GLY A 29 -1.03 6.49 -4.97
N PHE A 30 -0.70 7.62 -4.35
CA PHE A 30 0.62 8.26 -4.48
C PHE A 30 1.56 7.63 -3.46
N THR A 31 2.64 7.02 -3.90
CA THR A 31 3.56 6.26 -3.05
C THR A 31 4.89 6.96 -2.87
N ALA A 32 5.35 7.04 -1.63
CA ALA A 32 6.73 7.38 -1.28
C ALA A 32 7.44 6.11 -0.82
N LYS A 33 8.43 5.66 -1.57
CA LYS A 33 9.18 4.43 -1.28
C LYS A 33 10.28 4.74 -0.26
N LEU A 34 9.91 4.83 1.02
CA LEU A 34 10.80 5.32 2.06
C LEU A 34 12.02 4.43 2.27
N SER A 35 11.83 3.12 2.40
CA SER A 35 12.94 2.20 2.68
C SER A 35 13.99 2.22 1.56
N SER A 36 13.58 2.15 0.30
CA SER A 36 14.52 2.15 -0.82
C SER A 36 15.28 3.48 -0.93
N LYS A 37 14.60 4.60 -0.70
CA LYS A 37 15.24 5.93 -0.70
C LYS A 37 16.23 6.13 0.44
N LEU A 38 16.06 5.38 1.53
CA LEU A 38 16.98 5.39 2.68
C LEU A 38 18.04 4.29 2.60
N GLY A 39 18.08 3.52 1.50
CA GLY A 39 19.07 2.45 1.32
C GLY A 39 18.82 1.21 2.14
N LEU A 40 17.58 0.97 2.55
CA LEU A 40 17.20 -0.23 3.30
C LEU A 40 16.74 -1.31 2.32
N PHE A 41 17.28 -2.52 2.46
CA PHE A 41 16.99 -3.62 1.53
C PHE A 41 16.21 -4.77 2.14
N ARG A 42 16.21 -4.90 3.47
CA ARG A 42 15.49 -5.98 4.16
C ARG A 42 14.10 -5.58 4.62
N LEU A 43 13.82 -4.30 4.62
CA LEU A 43 12.50 -3.76 5.00
C LEU A 43 11.86 -3.11 3.79
N GLY A 44 10.56 -3.36 3.60
CA GLY A 44 9.75 -2.66 2.64
C GLY A 44 8.86 -1.67 3.36
N ILE A 45 9.19 -0.39 3.37
CA ILE A 45 8.42 0.64 4.07
C ILE A 45 8.05 1.73 3.07
N GLY A 46 6.76 2.00 2.98
CA GLY A 46 6.22 3.03 2.11
C GLY A 46 5.20 3.91 2.84
N HIS A 47 5.07 5.11 2.36
CA HIS A 47 3.99 6.01 2.72
C HIS A 47 3.09 6.17 1.50
N GLU A 48 1.78 6.09 1.70
CA GLU A 48 0.86 6.22 0.59
C GLU A 48 -0.24 7.23 0.90
N VAL A 49 -0.52 8.10 -0.08
CA VAL A 49 -1.68 8.99 -0.04
C VAL A 49 -2.72 8.42 -0.99
N LEU A 50 -3.94 8.24 -0.49
CA LEU A 50 -5.10 7.85 -1.31
C LEU A 50 -6.04 9.04 -1.43
N PRO A 51 -6.08 9.72 -2.58
CA PRO A 51 -7.14 10.68 -2.85
C PRO A 51 -8.52 10.00 -2.88
N PRO A 52 -9.60 10.78 -2.76
CA PRO A 52 -10.97 10.22 -2.84
C PRO A 52 -11.17 9.33 -4.06
N GLY A 53 -11.77 8.18 -3.86
CA GLY A 53 -12.10 7.23 -4.92
C GLY A 53 -10.99 6.29 -5.33
N ARG A 54 -9.78 6.44 -4.80
CA ARG A 54 -8.64 5.57 -5.15
C ARG A 54 -8.46 4.45 -4.14
N ARG A 55 -7.77 3.39 -4.58
CA ARG A 55 -7.43 2.24 -3.75
C ARG A 55 -5.94 1.92 -3.89
N THR A 56 -5.42 1.13 -2.94
CA THR A 56 -3.98 0.80 -2.91
C THR A 56 -3.58 -0.14 -4.05
N SER A 57 -4.48 -1.02 -4.48
CA SER A 57 -4.19 -2.06 -5.47
C SER A 57 -5.48 -2.73 -5.93
N TYR A 58 -5.39 -3.60 -6.92
CA TYR A 58 -6.41 -4.62 -7.09
C TYR A 58 -6.47 -5.50 -5.84
N PRO A 59 -7.65 -6.08 -5.51
CA PRO A 59 -7.71 -7.06 -4.43
C PRO A 59 -6.71 -8.19 -4.70
N HIS A 60 -5.83 -8.44 -3.74
CA HIS A 60 -4.76 -9.43 -3.89
C HIS A 60 -4.45 -10.11 -2.56
N ALA A 61 -3.84 -11.28 -2.64
CA ALA A 61 -3.33 -12.01 -1.50
C ALA A 61 -1.85 -12.34 -1.74
N GLU A 62 -1.02 -12.00 -0.75
CA GLU A 62 0.38 -12.38 -0.76
C GLU A 62 0.51 -13.86 -0.41
N LEU A 63 1.23 -14.63 -1.23
CA LEU A 63 1.41 -16.07 -1.00
C LEU A 63 2.61 -16.39 -0.12
N SER A 64 3.60 -15.53 -0.07
CA SER A 64 4.85 -15.75 0.69
C SER A 64 5.34 -14.55 1.47
N GLU A 65 4.75 -13.38 1.32
CA GLU A 65 5.16 -12.16 1.99
C GLU A 65 4.22 -11.82 3.13
N GLU A 66 4.77 -11.20 4.18
CA GLU A 66 3.97 -10.53 5.19
C GLU A 66 3.70 -9.09 4.76
N GLU A 67 2.54 -8.56 5.11
CA GLU A 67 2.18 -7.18 4.84
C GLU A 67 1.46 -6.57 6.03
N PHE A 68 1.74 -5.30 6.28
CA PHE A 68 1.18 -4.52 7.37
C PHE A 68 0.80 -3.14 6.87
N VAL A 69 -0.35 -2.64 7.30
CA VAL A 69 -0.78 -1.27 7.02
C VAL A 69 -1.23 -0.60 8.30
N PHE A 70 -0.81 0.65 8.48
CA PHE A 70 -1.22 1.49 9.61
C PHE A 70 -1.88 2.76 9.06
N VAL A 71 -3.07 3.09 9.56
CA VAL A 71 -3.79 4.29 9.14
C VAL A 71 -3.24 5.51 9.89
N LEU A 72 -2.64 6.45 9.15
CA LEU A 72 -2.11 7.68 9.70
C LEU A 72 -3.16 8.79 9.74
N GLU A 73 -3.99 8.88 8.69
CA GLU A 73 -4.96 9.95 8.50
C GLU A 73 -6.11 9.45 7.65
N GLY A 74 -7.31 9.94 7.95
CA GLY A 74 -8.51 9.59 7.19
C GLY A 74 -9.18 8.31 7.67
N THR A 75 -10.31 7.97 7.04
CA THR A 75 -11.12 6.80 7.42
C THR A 75 -11.39 5.93 6.18
N PRO A 76 -10.37 5.19 5.71
CA PRO A 76 -10.54 4.33 4.55
C PRO A 76 -11.37 3.08 4.88
N ASP A 77 -11.78 2.38 3.84
CA ASP A 77 -12.37 1.06 3.95
C ASP A 77 -11.36 -0.01 3.60
N LEU A 78 -11.24 -1.03 4.45
CA LEU A 78 -10.57 -2.27 4.11
C LEU A 78 -11.58 -3.16 3.39
N TRP A 79 -11.28 -3.52 2.13
CA TRP A 79 -11.96 -4.61 1.45
C TRP A 79 -11.18 -5.89 1.70
N GLN A 80 -11.84 -6.88 2.28
CA GLN A 80 -11.20 -8.16 2.61
C GLN A 80 -12.18 -9.30 2.38
N ASP A 81 -11.84 -10.20 1.47
CA ASP A 81 -12.64 -11.35 1.09
C ASP A 81 -14.13 -11.01 0.84
N GLY A 82 -14.36 -9.91 0.12
CA GLY A 82 -15.70 -9.48 -0.28
C GLY A 82 -16.43 -8.61 0.74
N HIS A 83 -15.80 -8.24 1.86
CA HIS A 83 -16.42 -7.45 2.91
C HIS A 83 -15.68 -6.13 3.14
N LEU A 84 -16.41 -5.05 3.35
CA LEU A 84 -15.86 -3.73 3.68
C LEU A 84 -15.87 -3.51 5.20
N HIS A 85 -14.74 -3.00 5.69
CA HIS A 85 -14.56 -2.65 7.10
C HIS A 85 -14.00 -1.23 7.20
N ARG A 86 -14.71 -0.31 7.85
CA ARG A 86 -14.25 1.06 8.03
C ARG A 86 -13.10 1.09 9.03
N LEU A 87 -11.99 1.75 8.63
CA LEU A 87 -10.84 1.97 9.49
C LEU A 87 -10.76 3.43 9.93
N ALA A 88 -10.05 3.67 11.02
CA ALA A 88 -9.81 5.00 11.57
C ALA A 88 -8.31 5.20 11.83
N PRO A 89 -7.85 6.46 11.99
CA PRO A 89 -6.45 6.70 12.36
C PRO A 89 -6.05 5.93 13.60
N GLY A 90 -4.90 5.25 13.54
CA GLY A 90 -4.43 4.38 14.61
C GLY A 90 -4.78 2.91 14.43
N ASP A 91 -5.69 2.57 13.52
CA ASP A 91 -5.95 1.17 13.20
C ASP A 91 -4.80 0.57 12.40
N SER A 92 -4.50 -0.69 12.64
CA SER A 92 -3.54 -1.46 11.87
C SER A 92 -4.15 -2.74 11.36
N VAL A 93 -3.68 -3.17 10.19
CA VAL A 93 -4.08 -4.44 9.58
C VAL A 93 -2.81 -5.21 9.22
N GLY A 94 -2.79 -6.50 9.52
CA GLY A 94 -1.66 -7.36 9.17
C GLY A 94 -2.12 -8.62 8.49
N TRP A 95 -1.36 -9.06 7.48
CA TRP A 95 -1.61 -10.32 6.77
C TRP A 95 -0.37 -11.18 6.86
N PRO A 96 -0.41 -12.27 7.67
CA PRO A 96 0.66 -13.25 7.67
C PRO A 96 0.85 -13.86 6.28
N SER A 97 2.06 -14.29 5.97
CA SER A 97 2.35 -14.91 4.69
C SER A 97 1.48 -16.16 4.49
N GLY A 98 1.02 -16.37 3.27
CA GLY A 98 0.31 -17.60 2.88
C GLY A 98 -1.12 -17.72 3.37
N THR A 99 -1.74 -16.66 3.90
CA THR A 99 -3.14 -16.72 4.36
C THR A 99 -4.13 -16.89 3.22
N GLY A 100 -3.79 -16.44 2.01
CA GLY A 100 -4.72 -16.45 0.87
C GLY A 100 -5.86 -15.43 0.97
N VAL A 101 -5.82 -14.54 1.95
CA VAL A 101 -6.87 -13.54 2.16
C VAL A 101 -6.65 -12.36 1.23
N ALA A 102 -7.52 -12.23 0.23
CA ALA A 102 -7.46 -11.12 -0.73
C ALA A 102 -7.93 -9.82 -0.08
N HIS A 103 -7.19 -8.74 -0.33
CA HIS A 103 -7.45 -7.45 0.29
C HIS A 103 -7.03 -6.28 -0.58
N THR A 104 -7.63 -5.13 -0.30
CA THR A 104 -7.17 -3.81 -0.76
C THR A 104 -7.76 -2.75 0.17
N ILE A 105 -7.18 -1.56 0.17
CA ILE A 105 -7.70 -0.44 0.96
C ILE A 105 -8.19 0.63 0.00
N ILE A 106 -9.40 1.12 0.23
CA ILE A 106 -10.13 2.02 -0.66
C ILE A 106 -10.49 3.29 0.11
N ASN A 107 -10.29 4.44 -0.51
CA ASN A 107 -10.76 5.69 0.05
C ASN A 107 -12.15 6.01 -0.52
N ASN A 108 -13.18 5.65 0.21
CA ASN A 108 -14.58 5.94 -0.13
C ASN A 108 -15.08 7.23 0.53
N THR A 109 -14.17 8.13 0.89
CA THR A 109 -14.49 9.42 1.53
C THR A 109 -14.17 10.57 0.58
N ASP A 110 -14.42 11.79 1.02
CA ASP A 110 -14.16 13.01 0.24
C ASP A 110 -12.86 13.74 0.68
N THR A 111 -12.08 13.12 1.56
CA THR A 111 -10.79 13.67 2.02
C THR A 111 -9.68 12.65 1.80
N ASP A 112 -8.43 13.11 1.76
CA ASP A 112 -7.28 12.24 1.57
C ASP A 112 -7.11 11.27 2.74
N VAL A 113 -6.64 10.07 2.42
CA VAL A 113 -6.21 9.05 3.38
C VAL A 113 -4.69 8.93 3.30
N ARG A 114 -4.04 8.77 4.44
CA ARG A 114 -2.59 8.48 4.50
C ARG A 114 -2.35 7.19 5.25
N LEU A 115 -1.48 6.36 4.67
CA LEU A 115 -1.16 5.04 5.18
C LEU A 115 0.34 4.86 5.32
N LEU A 116 0.77 4.15 6.36
CA LEU A 116 2.10 3.57 6.44
C LEU A 116 1.99 2.11 6.05
N ILE A 117 2.74 1.70 5.04
CA ILE A 117 2.72 0.34 4.51
C ILE A 117 4.07 -0.29 4.79
N VAL A 118 4.06 -1.46 5.43
CA VAL A 118 5.27 -2.20 5.76
C VAL A 118 5.10 -3.62 5.24
N GLY A 119 6.10 -4.10 4.52
CA GLY A 119 6.07 -5.45 3.98
C GLY A 119 7.47 -5.94 3.66
N GLU A 120 7.55 -7.18 3.22
CA GLU A 120 8.79 -7.71 2.70
C GLU A 120 9.03 -7.16 1.30
N PRO A 121 10.27 -6.79 0.95
CA PRO A 121 10.56 -6.34 -0.40
C PRO A 121 10.23 -7.42 -1.42
N SER A 122 9.69 -6.99 -2.56
CA SER A 122 9.35 -7.88 -3.66
C SER A 122 10.58 -8.65 -4.14
N ARG A 123 10.42 -9.98 -4.30
CA ARG A 123 11.44 -10.86 -4.88
C ARG A 123 10.80 -11.62 -6.02
N ARG A 124 11.61 -12.02 -7.01
CA ARG A 124 11.12 -12.75 -8.20
C ARG A 124 10.36 -14.03 -7.88
N ARG A 125 10.65 -14.68 -6.75
CA ARG A 125 9.97 -15.93 -6.33
C ARG A 125 8.65 -15.68 -5.64
N PHE A 126 8.37 -14.46 -5.20
CA PHE A 126 7.15 -14.17 -4.48
C PHE A 126 5.99 -14.16 -5.47
N LYS A 127 4.94 -14.83 -5.09
CA LYS A 127 3.73 -14.92 -5.90
C LYS A 127 2.62 -14.15 -5.22
N VAL A 128 1.85 -13.45 -6.06
CA VAL A 128 0.69 -12.68 -5.62
C VAL A 128 -0.52 -13.24 -6.36
N HIS A 129 -1.60 -13.45 -5.64
CA HIS A 129 -2.85 -13.95 -6.19
C HIS A 129 -3.86 -12.79 -6.29
N TYR A 130 -4.39 -12.58 -7.50
CA TYR A 130 -5.42 -11.58 -7.79
C TYR A 130 -6.72 -12.30 -8.16
N PRO A 131 -7.60 -12.58 -7.18
CA PRO A 131 -8.78 -13.42 -7.44
C PRO A 131 -9.77 -12.82 -8.45
N LEU A 132 -9.81 -11.48 -8.57
CA LEU A 132 -10.70 -10.79 -9.51
C LEU A 132 -10.00 -10.43 -10.82
N HIS A 133 -8.70 -10.69 -10.94
CA HIS A 133 -7.87 -10.40 -12.10
C HIS A 133 -6.90 -11.55 -12.36
N PRO A 134 -7.42 -12.75 -12.74
CA PRO A 134 -6.58 -13.93 -12.87
C PRO A 134 -5.52 -13.84 -13.98
N GLU A 135 -5.64 -12.86 -14.87
CA GLU A 135 -4.65 -12.57 -15.92
C GLU A 135 -3.38 -11.90 -15.40
N ARG A 136 -3.33 -11.48 -14.16
CA ARG A 136 -2.20 -10.75 -13.55
C ARG A 136 -1.22 -11.67 -12.84
#